data_8aa3ec5f2d59af6d436f2c90e599c714
#
_entry.id   8aa3ec5f2d59af6d436f2c90e599c714
#
_cell.length_a   1.000
_cell.length_b   1.000
_cell.length_c   1.000
_cell.angle_alpha   90.00
_cell.angle_beta   90.00
_cell.angle_gamma   90.00
#
_symmetry.space_group_name_H-M   'P 1'
#
loop_
_entity.id
_entity.type
_entity.pdbx_description
1 polymer ?
#
loop_
_entity_poly.entity_id
_entity_poly.type
_entity_poly.pdbx_seq_one_letter_code
_entity_poly.pdbx_strand_id
1 'polypeptide(L)'
;MIDDLHDFILIKPLVSEAPLELMSGLVCPSLEKRLVDMASDKEFSNLSETQIKQAFQHAFEVYGLNTSRMLRYAGRKGEKAEIASLIEAVDDDRVRTVRQIQDYLSGQPVDRAWMFGSYSRMEERPDSDIDLLITLRRGSGMGLLGYSSMALELEGLLSRKVDLVTEGSLKPFALESVNKDKVLIYERA
;
A
#
# COMPACT_ATOMS: atom_id res chain seq x y z
N MET A 1 -16.41 25.85 -31.11
CA MET A 1 -15.90 26.86 -30.19
C MET A 1 -15.17 26.08 -29.11
N ILE A 2 -13.86 25.93 -29.24
CA ILE A 2 -13.01 25.33 -28.23
C ILE A 2 -12.73 26.48 -27.28
N ASP A 3 -13.39 26.46 -26.11
CA ASP A 3 -13.13 27.43 -25.06
C ASP A 3 -11.66 27.29 -24.64
N ASP A 4 -11.00 28.42 -24.59
CA ASP A 4 -9.63 28.61 -24.13
C ASP A 4 -9.44 27.88 -22.77
N LEU A 5 -8.84 26.73 -22.81
CA LEU A 5 -8.22 26.12 -21.65
C LEU A 5 -7.05 27.02 -21.27
N HIS A 6 -7.30 27.99 -20.43
CA HIS A 6 -6.24 28.76 -19.80
C HIS A 6 -5.43 27.79 -18.96
N ASP A 7 -4.19 27.55 -19.34
CA ASP A 7 -3.22 26.84 -18.52
C ASP A 7 -3.11 27.58 -17.19
N PHE A 8 -3.60 26.93 -16.11
CA PHE A 8 -3.48 27.49 -14.77
C PHE A 8 -2.75 26.51 -13.87
N ILE A 9 -1.97 27.05 -12.95
CA ILE A 9 -1.31 26.30 -11.89
C ILE A 9 -2.09 26.52 -10.61
N LEU A 10 -2.68 25.45 -10.08
CA LEU A 10 -3.35 25.50 -8.79
C LEU A 10 -2.35 25.22 -7.66
N ILE A 11 -2.12 26.21 -6.82
CA ILE A 11 -1.26 26.08 -5.63
C ILE A 11 -2.15 25.85 -4.41
N LYS A 12 -1.93 24.73 -3.72
CA LYS A 12 -2.63 24.37 -2.49
C LYS A 12 -1.65 24.19 -1.33
N PRO A 13 -2.06 24.53 -0.10
CA PRO A 13 -1.28 24.16 1.07
C PRO A 13 -1.18 22.63 1.17
N LEU A 14 0.01 22.14 1.44
CA LEU A 14 0.22 20.72 1.70
C LEU A 14 -0.34 20.36 3.09
N VAL A 15 -1.24 19.40 3.14
CA VAL A 15 -1.73 18.86 4.40
C VAL A 15 -0.55 18.18 5.12
N SER A 16 -0.44 18.38 6.44
CA SER A 16 0.65 17.79 7.23
C SER A 16 0.72 16.27 7.05
N GLU A 17 1.94 15.75 6.92
CA GLU A 17 2.22 14.32 6.68
C GLU A 17 1.51 13.75 5.42
N ALA A 18 1.26 14.59 4.42
CA ALA A 18 0.76 14.11 3.14
C ALA A 18 1.73 13.07 2.56
N PRO A 19 1.24 11.93 2.08
CA PRO A 19 2.10 10.88 1.53
C PRO A 19 2.81 11.36 0.25
N LEU A 20 4.13 11.47 0.32
CA LEU A 20 4.99 11.90 -0.79
C LEU A 20 6.03 10.80 -1.07
N GLU A 21 6.49 10.75 -2.31
CA GLU A 21 7.49 9.83 -2.82
C GLU A 21 8.57 10.57 -3.60
N LEU A 22 9.78 10.04 -3.57
CA LEU A 22 10.86 10.57 -4.38
C LEU A 22 10.95 9.76 -5.69
N MET A 23 10.60 10.41 -6.82
CA MET A 23 10.66 9.81 -8.13
C MET A 23 11.66 10.59 -8.99
N SER A 24 12.73 9.93 -9.43
CA SER A 24 13.77 10.56 -10.28
C SER A 24 14.31 11.89 -9.74
N GLY A 25 14.48 12.00 -8.41
CA GLY A 25 14.95 13.21 -7.74
C GLY A 25 13.88 14.29 -7.51
N LEU A 26 12.65 14.06 -7.91
CA LEU A 26 11.52 14.96 -7.67
C LEU A 26 10.61 14.41 -6.57
N VAL A 27 10.13 15.31 -5.71
CA VAL A 27 9.13 14.97 -4.69
C VAL A 27 7.75 14.99 -5.34
N CYS A 28 7.11 13.83 -5.40
CA CYS A 28 5.80 13.63 -6.02
C CYS A 28 4.77 13.14 -5.00
N PRO A 29 3.48 13.43 -5.19
CA PRO A 29 2.43 12.80 -4.41
C PRO A 29 2.44 11.29 -4.63
N SER A 30 2.35 10.49 -3.56
CA SER A 30 2.16 9.05 -3.69
C SER A 30 0.79 8.71 -4.31
N LEU A 31 0.63 7.47 -4.77
CA LEU A 31 -0.64 7.03 -5.35
C LEU A 31 -1.77 7.10 -4.31
N GLU A 32 -1.49 6.74 -3.07
CA GLU A 32 -2.45 6.85 -1.97
C GLU A 32 -2.95 8.29 -1.78
N LYS A 33 -2.02 9.27 -1.82
CA LYS A 33 -2.42 10.68 -1.75
C LYS A 33 -3.31 11.08 -2.92
N ARG A 34 -2.94 10.69 -4.13
CA ARG A 34 -3.70 11.05 -5.35
C ARG A 34 -5.11 10.48 -5.32
N LEU A 35 -5.29 9.24 -4.86
CA LEU A 35 -6.62 8.61 -4.75
C LEU A 35 -7.49 9.33 -3.70
N VAL A 36 -6.92 9.63 -2.54
CA VAL A 36 -7.65 10.39 -1.51
C VAL A 36 -8.03 11.78 -2.02
N ASP A 37 -7.10 12.50 -2.65
CA ASP A 37 -7.39 13.84 -3.20
C ASP A 37 -8.45 13.76 -4.31
N MET A 38 -8.40 12.75 -5.18
CA MET A 38 -9.37 12.56 -6.25
C MET A 38 -10.79 12.34 -5.70
N ALA A 39 -10.93 11.62 -4.60
CA ALA A 39 -12.22 11.35 -3.98
C ALA A 39 -12.75 12.53 -3.16
N SER A 40 -11.88 13.40 -2.62
CA SER A 40 -12.26 14.41 -1.63
C SER A 40 -12.11 15.86 -2.07
N ASP A 41 -11.36 16.14 -3.13
CA ASP A 41 -11.08 17.52 -3.54
C ASP A 41 -12.09 18.03 -4.58
N LYS A 42 -12.53 19.27 -4.40
CA LYS A 42 -13.51 19.92 -5.28
C LYS A 42 -13.08 20.00 -6.75
N GLU A 43 -11.78 20.01 -7.02
CA GLU A 43 -11.22 20.02 -8.36
C GLU A 43 -11.58 18.78 -9.17
N PHE A 44 -11.90 17.67 -8.48
CA PHE A 44 -12.33 16.41 -9.08
C PHE A 44 -13.84 16.21 -9.02
N SER A 45 -14.62 17.24 -8.66
CA SER A 45 -16.09 17.16 -8.56
C SER A 45 -16.81 16.84 -9.88
N ASN A 46 -16.12 16.89 -10.99
CA ASN A 46 -16.60 16.42 -12.31
C ASN A 46 -16.55 14.91 -12.47
N LEU A 47 -15.84 14.19 -11.60
CA LEU A 47 -15.81 12.72 -11.60
C LEU A 47 -17.08 12.18 -10.94
N SER A 48 -17.70 11.20 -11.58
CA SER A 48 -18.82 10.47 -10.99
C SER A 48 -18.31 9.51 -9.91
N GLU A 49 -19.18 9.14 -8.97
CA GLU A 49 -18.89 8.13 -7.96
C GLU A 49 -18.40 6.80 -8.57
N THR A 50 -18.99 6.42 -9.71
CA THR A 50 -18.58 5.21 -10.45
C THR A 50 -17.15 5.32 -10.95
N GLN A 51 -16.74 6.47 -11.49
CA GLN A 51 -15.36 6.69 -11.95
C GLN A 51 -14.36 6.65 -10.80
N ILE A 52 -14.71 7.21 -9.65
CA ILE A 52 -13.88 7.16 -8.44
C ILE A 52 -13.74 5.71 -7.97
N LYS A 53 -14.84 4.95 -7.87
CA LYS A 53 -14.79 3.52 -7.49
C LYS A 53 -13.94 2.70 -8.46
N GLN A 54 -14.10 2.91 -9.77
CA GLN A 54 -13.28 2.23 -10.78
C GLN A 54 -11.80 2.56 -10.66
N ALA A 55 -11.45 3.80 -10.35
CA ALA A 55 -10.07 4.20 -10.15
C ALA A 55 -9.46 3.55 -8.89
N PHE A 56 -10.24 3.45 -7.79
CA PHE A 56 -9.83 2.72 -6.59
C PHE A 56 -9.65 1.23 -6.91
N GLN A 57 -10.64 0.59 -7.52
CA GLN A 57 -10.57 -0.81 -7.92
C GLN A 57 -9.31 -1.09 -8.74
N HIS A 58 -9.11 -0.34 -9.82
CA HIS A 58 -7.94 -0.50 -10.69
C HIS A 58 -6.62 -0.25 -9.97
N ALA A 59 -6.55 0.78 -9.13
CA ALA A 59 -5.34 1.07 -8.38
C ALA A 59 -4.99 -0.04 -7.39
N PHE A 60 -5.97 -0.64 -6.74
CA PHE A 60 -5.77 -1.78 -5.85
C PHE A 60 -5.40 -3.06 -6.59
N GLU A 61 -5.97 -3.31 -7.77
CA GLU A 61 -5.61 -4.45 -8.62
C GLU A 61 -4.16 -4.38 -9.11
N VAL A 62 -3.70 -3.18 -9.46
CA VAL A 62 -2.40 -2.96 -10.13
C VAL A 62 -1.27 -2.71 -9.11
N TYR A 63 -1.58 -2.06 -7.98
CA TYR A 63 -0.57 -1.60 -7.03
C TYR A 63 -0.88 -2.10 -5.61
N GLY A 64 0.13 -2.52 -4.88
CA GLY A 64 0.01 -2.84 -3.45
C GLY A 64 -0.08 -1.56 -2.61
N LEU A 65 -1.27 -0.99 -2.48
CA LEU A 65 -1.51 0.25 -1.76
C LEU A 65 -1.45 0.07 -0.24
N ASN A 66 -0.88 1.06 0.45
CA ASN A 66 -0.87 1.11 1.90
C ASN A 66 -2.15 1.78 2.43
N THR A 67 -3.16 0.95 2.75
CA THR A 67 -4.46 1.43 3.26
C THR A 67 -4.34 2.21 4.56
N SER A 68 -3.43 1.82 5.45
CA SER A 68 -3.18 2.53 6.72
C SER A 68 -2.67 3.95 6.46
N ARG A 69 -1.78 4.12 5.48
CA ARG A 69 -1.25 5.42 5.04
C ARG A 69 -2.33 6.27 4.39
N MET A 70 -3.19 5.66 3.54
CA MET A 70 -4.35 6.32 2.94
C MET A 70 -5.33 6.84 4.00
N LEU A 71 -5.75 5.97 4.93
CA LEU A 71 -6.74 6.31 5.96
C LEU A 71 -6.20 7.36 6.95
N ARG A 72 -4.91 7.37 7.23
CA ARG A 72 -4.28 8.39 8.06
C ARG A 72 -4.32 9.76 7.38
N TYR A 73 -3.97 9.82 6.10
CA TYR A 73 -4.05 11.05 5.32
C TYR A 73 -5.49 11.53 5.15
N ALA A 74 -6.42 10.62 4.81
CA ALA A 74 -7.85 10.93 4.73
C ALA A 74 -8.41 11.47 6.06
N GLY A 75 -7.96 10.90 7.19
CA GLY A 75 -8.34 11.38 8.52
C GLY A 75 -7.91 12.84 8.78
N ARG A 76 -6.75 13.27 8.29
CA ARG A 76 -6.31 14.66 8.39
C ARG A 76 -7.10 15.62 7.51
N LYS A 77 -7.68 15.12 6.43
CA LYS A 77 -8.59 15.86 5.56
C LYS A 77 -10.05 15.86 6.06
N GLY A 78 -10.39 15.04 7.05
CA GLY A 78 -11.76 14.86 7.54
C GLY A 78 -12.58 13.83 6.76
N GLU A 79 -11.96 13.12 5.80
CA GLU A 79 -12.64 12.25 4.81
C GLU A 79 -12.43 10.74 5.09
N LYS A 80 -12.00 10.39 6.32
CA LYS A 80 -11.63 9.01 6.66
C LYS A 80 -12.75 7.99 6.43
N ALA A 81 -14.01 8.37 6.75
CA ALA A 81 -15.15 7.44 6.63
C ALA A 81 -15.47 7.15 5.15
N GLU A 82 -15.45 8.17 4.30
CA GLU A 82 -15.69 8.05 2.87
C GLU A 82 -14.62 7.19 2.19
N ILE A 83 -13.35 7.47 2.46
CA ILE A 83 -12.23 6.69 1.92
C ILE A 83 -12.26 5.24 2.43
N ALA A 84 -12.61 4.99 3.69
CA ALA A 84 -12.78 3.64 4.21
C ALA A 84 -13.88 2.87 3.44
N SER A 85 -15.02 3.51 3.19
CA SER A 85 -16.11 2.90 2.41
C SER A 85 -15.69 2.58 0.96
N LEU A 86 -14.92 3.45 0.31
CA LEU A 86 -14.38 3.18 -1.02
C LEU A 86 -13.42 1.98 -1.02
N ILE A 87 -12.55 1.89 -0.01
CA ILE A 87 -11.64 0.76 0.16
C ILE A 87 -12.41 -0.54 0.41
N GLU A 88 -13.45 -0.51 1.24
CA GLU A 88 -14.29 -1.68 1.52
C GLU A 88 -15.08 -2.15 0.30
N ALA A 89 -15.41 -1.25 -0.61
CA ALA A 89 -16.13 -1.58 -1.84
C ALA A 89 -15.26 -2.27 -2.90
N VAL A 90 -13.93 -2.29 -2.71
CA VAL A 90 -13.03 -3.03 -3.61
C VAL A 90 -13.10 -4.51 -3.27
N ASP A 91 -13.71 -5.29 -4.16
CA ASP A 91 -13.83 -6.76 -4.02
C ASP A 91 -12.82 -7.47 -4.93
N ASP A 92 -11.63 -7.64 -4.43
CA ASP A 92 -10.53 -8.33 -5.10
C ASP A 92 -9.77 -9.21 -4.11
N ASP A 93 -9.40 -10.42 -4.52
CA ASP A 93 -8.70 -11.40 -3.67
C ASP A 93 -7.35 -10.87 -3.19
N ARG A 94 -6.63 -10.17 -4.05
CA ARG A 94 -5.37 -9.51 -3.71
C ARG A 94 -5.56 -8.41 -2.66
N VAL A 95 -6.60 -7.60 -2.82
CA VAL A 95 -6.94 -6.55 -1.85
C VAL A 95 -7.27 -7.16 -0.50
N ARG A 96 -8.04 -8.24 -0.46
CA ARG A 96 -8.34 -8.98 0.78
C ARG A 96 -7.05 -9.53 1.40
N THR A 97 -6.20 -10.15 0.60
CA THR A 97 -4.90 -10.67 1.05
C THR A 97 -4.02 -9.57 1.66
N VAL A 98 -3.87 -8.43 0.98
CA VAL A 98 -3.08 -7.30 1.48
C VAL A 98 -3.67 -6.74 2.78
N ARG A 99 -4.99 -6.60 2.88
CA ARG A 99 -5.65 -6.15 4.13
C ARG A 99 -5.41 -7.10 5.29
N GLN A 100 -5.58 -8.40 5.08
CA GLN A 100 -5.32 -9.41 6.11
C GLN A 100 -3.89 -9.35 6.63
N ILE A 101 -2.90 -9.17 5.72
CA ILE A 101 -1.51 -8.97 6.10
C ILE A 101 -1.32 -7.70 6.91
N GLN A 102 -1.89 -6.57 6.48
CA GLN A 102 -1.78 -5.28 7.17
C GLN A 102 -2.37 -5.34 8.58
N ASP A 103 -3.57 -5.92 8.71
CA ASP A 103 -4.27 -6.07 10.00
C ASP A 103 -3.45 -6.93 10.96
N TYR A 104 -2.93 -8.06 10.50
CA TYR A 104 -2.07 -8.93 11.28
C TYR A 104 -0.79 -8.22 11.73
N LEU A 105 -0.08 -7.56 10.81
CA LEU A 105 1.19 -6.87 11.09
C LEU A 105 1.01 -5.67 12.03
N SER A 106 -0.18 -5.10 12.12
CA SER A 106 -0.47 -3.99 13.04
C SER A 106 -0.25 -4.36 14.50
N GLY A 107 -0.49 -5.63 14.87
CA GLY A 107 -0.24 -6.21 16.18
C GLY A 107 1.18 -6.74 16.40
N GLN A 108 2.00 -6.80 15.35
CA GLN A 108 3.36 -7.38 15.41
C GLN A 108 4.43 -6.28 15.57
N PRO A 109 5.62 -6.59 16.05
CA PRO A 109 6.72 -5.63 16.15
C PRO A 109 7.42 -5.40 14.80
N VAL A 110 6.64 -5.06 13.79
CA VAL A 110 7.07 -4.76 12.42
C VAL A 110 6.88 -3.27 12.16
N ASP A 111 7.89 -2.59 11.61
CA ASP A 111 7.81 -1.19 11.23
C ASP A 111 7.36 -1.02 9.79
N ARG A 112 7.85 -1.88 8.88
CA ARG A 112 7.49 -1.87 7.46
C ARG A 112 7.38 -3.27 6.90
N ALA A 113 6.50 -3.44 5.91
CA ALA A 113 6.45 -4.65 5.10
C ALA A 113 6.26 -4.31 3.63
N TRP A 114 6.97 -5.02 2.78
CA TRP A 114 6.85 -4.98 1.32
C TRP A 114 6.44 -6.35 0.81
N MET A 115 5.60 -6.35 -0.18
CA MET A 115 5.31 -7.52 -1.00
C MET A 115 6.25 -7.50 -2.21
N PHE A 116 6.80 -8.64 -2.59
CA PHE A 116 7.66 -8.77 -3.77
C PHE A 116 7.33 -10.06 -4.54
N GLY A 117 8.14 -10.44 -5.54
CA GLY A 117 7.91 -11.66 -6.29
C GLY A 117 6.70 -11.60 -7.22
N SER A 118 6.01 -12.73 -7.39
CA SER A 118 4.88 -12.84 -8.33
C SER A 118 3.72 -11.90 -8.01
N TYR A 119 3.40 -11.75 -6.74
CA TYR A 119 2.33 -10.86 -6.27
C TYR A 119 2.60 -9.38 -6.58
N SER A 120 3.84 -8.92 -6.46
CA SER A 120 4.18 -7.53 -6.79
C SER A 120 4.13 -7.25 -8.29
N ARG A 121 4.39 -8.26 -9.11
CA ARG A 121 4.37 -8.18 -10.58
C ARG A 121 3.02 -8.52 -11.20
N MET A 122 2.01 -8.90 -10.38
CA MET A 122 0.70 -9.38 -10.85
C MET A 122 0.80 -10.63 -11.75
N GLU A 123 1.73 -11.50 -11.43
CA GLU A 123 1.97 -12.78 -12.11
C GLU A 123 1.57 -13.96 -11.22
N GLU A 124 0.90 -13.68 -10.09
CA GLU A 124 0.50 -14.70 -9.13
C GLU A 124 -0.53 -15.65 -9.72
N ARG A 125 -0.43 -16.90 -9.29
CA ARG A 125 -1.37 -17.98 -9.58
C ARG A 125 -2.07 -18.39 -8.27
N PRO A 126 -3.16 -19.15 -8.34
CA PRO A 126 -3.85 -19.61 -7.13
C PRO A 126 -2.96 -20.37 -6.13
N ASP A 127 -1.88 -20.97 -6.59
CA ASP A 127 -0.89 -21.72 -5.81
C ASP A 127 0.43 -20.95 -5.56
N SER A 128 0.51 -19.69 -5.97
CA SER A 128 1.71 -18.87 -5.74
C SER A 128 1.90 -18.58 -4.26
N ASP A 129 3.16 -18.67 -3.81
CA ASP A 129 3.58 -18.23 -2.49
C ASP A 129 3.51 -16.70 -2.38
N ILE A 130 3.33 -16.21 -1.16
CA ILE A 130 3.34 -14.77 -0.87
C ILE A 130 4.71 -14.40 -0.31
N ASP A 131 5.45 -13.59 -1.05
CA ASP A 131 6.78 -13.14 -0.68
C ASP A 131 6.70 -11.81 0.08
N LEU A 132 7.12 -11.80 1.35
CA LEU A 132 7.10 -10.63 2.23
C LEU A 132 8.49 -10.27 2.73
N LEU A 133 8.91 -9.04 2.51
CA LEU A 133 10.09 -8.44 3.13
C LEU A 133 9.64 -7.56 4.28
N ILE A 134 10.17 -7.77 5.49
CA ILE A 134 9.81 -6.98 6.66
C ILE A 134 11.02 -6.30 7.30
N THR A 135 10.79 -5.14 7.91
CA THR A 135 11.69 -4.49 8.84
C THR A 135 11.12 -4.61 10.25
N LEU A 136 11.86 -5.26 11.13
CA LEU A 136 11.46 -5.38 12.54
C LEU A 136 11.76 -4.10 13.30
N ARG A 137 10.89 -3.78 14.27
CA ARG A 137 11.11 -2.68 15.20
C ARG A 137 12.41 -2.88 15.97
N ARG A 138 13.22 -1.83 16.08
CA ARG A 138 14.43 -1.85 16.88
C ARG A 138 14.13 -2.19 18.33
N GLY A 139 14.87 -3.15 18.89
CA GLY A 139 14.69 -3.59 20.26
C GLY A 139 13.43 -4.43 20.52
N SER A 140 12.77 -4.92 19.49
CA SER A 140 11.57 -5.77 19.60
C SER A 140 11.80 -7.06 20.38
N GLY A 141 13.06 -7.51 20.50
CA GLY A 141 13.39 -8.80 21.12
C GLY A 141 12.88 -10.03 20.33
N MET A 142 12.39 -9.84 19.11
CA MET A 142 11.90 -10.94 18.29
C MET A 142 13.04 -11.88 17.92
N GLY A 143 13.03 -13.06 18.53
CA GLY A 143 13.95 -14.16 18.21
C GLY A 143 13.44 -15.03 17.08
N LEU A 144 14.24 -16.05 16.74
CA LEU A 144 13.93 -17.00 15.65
C LEU A 144 12.55 -17.68 15.83
N LEU A 145 12.18 -18.04 17.05
CA LEU A 145 10.89 -18.67 17.34
C LEU A 145 9.71 -17.73 17.04
N GLY A 146 9.78 -16.48 17.47
CA GLY A 146 8.73 -15.49 17.17
C GLY A 146 8.61 -15.21 15.68
N TYR A 147 9.73 -15.15 14.98
CA TYR A 147 9.78 -15.00 13.53
C TYR A 147 9.12 -16.18 12.80
N SER A 148 9.46 -17.42 13.19
CA SER A 148 8.85 -18.60 12.59
C SER A 148 7.36 -18.71 12.92
N SER A 149 6.93 -18.31 14.14
CA SER A 149 5.50 -18.24 14.51
C SER A 149 4.75 -17.29 13.62
N MET A 150 5.31 -16.08 13.38
CA MET A 150 4.72 -15.06 12.49
C MET A 150 4.50 -15.60 11.06
N ALA A 151 5.48 -16.31 10.51
CA ALA A 151 5.35 -16.93 9.17
C ALA A 151 4.20 -17.95 9.14
N LEU A 152 4.16 -18.87 10.12
CA LEU A 152 3.11 -19.89 10.22
C LEU A 152 1.71 -19.29 10.46
N GLU A 153 1.62 -18.24 11.26
CA GLU A 153 0.35 -17.56 11.54
C GLU A 153 -0.16 -16.86 10.26
N LEU A 154 0.73 -16.23 9.50
CA LEU A 154 0.39 -15.64 8.19
C LEU A 154 -0.04 -16.73 7.20
N GLU A 155 0.66 -17.84 7.11
CA GLU A 155 0.25 -18.97 6.26
C GLU A 155 -1.15 -19.49 6.63
N GLY A 156 -1.43 -19.65 7.92
CA GLY A 156 -2.73 -20.05 8.41
C GLY A 156 -3.84 -19.04 8.08
N LEU A 157 -3.55 -17.75 8.23
CA LEU A 157 -4.48 -16.66 7.95
C LEU A 157 -4.81 -16.57 6.45
N LEU A 158 -3.80 -16.69 5.60
CA LEU A 158 -3.92 -16.48 4.16
C LEU A 158 -4.25 -17.78 3.39
N SER A 159 -4.20 -18.95 4.07
CA SER A 159 -4.33 -20.28 3.47
C SER A 159 -3.37 -20.48 2.28
N ARG A 160 -2.20 -19.86 2.34
CA ARG A 160 -1.15 -19.88 1.32
C ARG A 160 0.22 -19.92 1.99
N LYS A 161 1.22 -20.42 1.30
CA LYS A 161 2.60 -20.34 1.78
C LYS A 161 3.07 -18.89 1.81
N VAL A 162 3.85 -18.54 2.84
CA VAL A 162 4.41 -17.22 3.03
C VAL A 162 5.93 -17.32 3.16
N ASP A 163 6.65 -16.79 2.19
CA ASP A 163 8.10 -16.61 2.32
C ASP A 163 8.37 -15.24 3.01
N LEU A 164 8.62 -15.34 4.31
CA LEU A 164 8.88 -14.15 5.14
C LEU A 164 10.39 -13.92 5.23
N VAL A 165 10.85 -12.75 4.84
CA VAL A 165 12.27 -12.37 4.82
C VAL A 165 12.48 -11.08 5.59
N THR A 166 13.56 -10.96 6.36
CA THR A 166 13.93 -9.68 6.98
C THR A 166 14.93 -8.92 6.10
N GLU A 167 14.88 -7.60 6.13
CA GLU A 167 15.74 -6.74 5.31
C GLU A 167 17.24 -7.04 5.49
N GLY A 168 17.64 -7.43 6.70
CA GLY A 168 19.04 -7.78 7.01
C GLY A 168 19.46 -9.21 6.62
N SER A 169 18.53 -10.10 6.22
CA SER A 169 18.82 -11.50 5.88
C SER A 169 18.97 -11.76 4.37
N LEU A 170 18.61 -10.79 3.55
CA LEU A 170 18.72 -10.89 2.09
C LEU A 170 20.19 -10.94 1.65
N LYS A 171 20.51 -11.94 0.86
CA LYS A 171 21.83 -12.03 0.21
C LYS A 171 21.98 -10.96 -0.86
N PRO A 172 23.20 -10.45 -1.12
CA PRO A 172 23.42 -9.34 -2.05
C PRO A 172 22.82 -9.56 -3.45
N PHE A 173 22.86 -10.78 -3.97
CA PHE A 173 22.29 -11.10 -5.29
C PHE A 173 20.76 -11.03 -5.33
N ALA A 174 20.10 -11.30 -4.21
CA ALA A 174 18.63 -11.22 -4.09
C ALA A 174 18.13 -9.79 -3.86
N LEU A 175 18.97 -8.94 -3.23
CA LEU A 175 18.63 -7.54 -2.95
C LEU A 175 18.27 -6.74 -4.21
N GLU A 176 19.01 -6.94 -5.29
CA GLU A 176 18.76 -6.22 -6.54
C GLU A 176 17.41 -6.59 -7.13
N SER A 177 17.07 -7.88 -7.16
CA SER A 177 15.78 -8.38 -7.65
C SER A 177 14.63 -7.87 -6.77
N VAL A 178 14.74 -8.03 -5.46
CA VAL A 178 13.70 -7.58 -4.51
C VAL A 178 13.49 -6.07 -4.57
N ASN A 179 14.58 -5.28 -4.63
CA ASN A 179 14.46 -3.83 -4.69
C ASN A 179 13.82 -3.31 -5.98
N LYS A 180 13.84 -4.10 -7.05
CA LYS A 180 13.29 -3.73 -8.36
C LYS A 180 11.76 -3.81 -8.38
N ASP A 181 11.18 -4.79 -7.69
CA ASP A 181 9.75 -5.09 -7.78
C ASP A 181 8.99 -5.02 -6.44
N LYS A 182 9.67 -4.77 -5.31
CA LYS A 182 9.00 -4.68 -4.01
C LYS A 182 8.04 -3.49 -3.91
N VAL A 183 6.85 -3.75 -3.41
CA VAL A 183 5.79 -2.76 -3.18
C VAL A 183 5.51 -2.64 -1.69
N LEU A 184 5.57 -1.42 -1.14
CA LEU A 184 5.28 -1.17 0.27
C LEU A 184 3.79 -1.40 0.53
N ILE A 185 3.47 -2.38 1.36
CA ILE A 185 2.09 -2.71 1.74
C ILE A 185 1.74 -2.31 3.17
N TYR A 186 2.72 -2.17 4.05
CA TYR A 186 2.50 -1.79 5.44
C TYR A 186 3.60 -0.85 5.94
N GLU A 187 3.21 0.19 6.67
CA GLU A 187 4.09 1.08 7.42
C GLU A 187 3.41 1.47 8.73
N ARG A 188 4.11 1.25 9.83
CA ARG A 188 3.60 1.61 11.15
C ARG A 188 3.42 3.13 11.26
N ALA A 189 2.34 3.53 11.90
CA ALA A 189 2.05 4.93 12.22
C ALA A 189 2.94 5.48 13.34
#